data_4bc74db82c01fd8b9567077e78ba8abd
#
_entry.id   4bc74db82c01fd8b9567077e78ba8abd
#
_cell.length_a   1.000
_cell.length_b   1.000
_cell.length_c   1.000
_cell.angle_alpha   90.00
_cell.angle_beta   90.00
_cell.angle_gamma   90.00
#
_symmetry.space_group_name_H-M   'P 1'
#
loop_
_entity.id
_entity.type
_entity.pdbx_description
1 polymer ?
#
loop_
_entity_poly.entity_id
_entity_poly.type
_entity_poly.pdbx_seq_one_letter_code
_entity_poly.pdbx_strand_id
1 'polypeptide(L)'
;MAKPTVVVADDNADICELLQVGLGRLDLEVLVATNGREAYELIISRRPNLVLLDLVMPELNGLEVLTKLREDAEFAKLPVMLITARTQDEDIERGFKLGATDYILKPFNLKDLTTKVASILNLR
;
A
#
# COMPACT_ATOMS: atom_id res chain seq x y z
N MET A 1 -1.18 15.36 -18.13
CA MET A 1 -1.30 13.97 -17.70
C MET A 1 -1.77 13.90 -16.25
N ALA A 2 -2.57 12.90 -15.94
CA ALA A 2 -3.05 12.75 -14.58
C ALA A 2 -1.91 12.32 -13.66
N LYS A 3 -1.95 12.78 -12.41
CA LYS A 3 -1.01 12.34 -11.40
C LYS A 3 -1.19 10.85 -11.12
N PRO A 4 -0.11 10.13 -10.83
CA PRO A 4 -0.27 8.77 -10.31
C PRO A 4 -1.08 8.79 -9.02
N THR A 5 -1.90 7.76 -8.83
CA THR A 5 -2.75 7.62 -7.64
C THR A 5 -2.21 6.52 -6.75
N VAL A 6 -2.11 6.80 -5.46
CA VAL A 6 -1.65 5.84 -4.45
C VAL A 6 -2.74 5.69 -3.40
N VAL A 7 -3.12 4.46 -3.11
CA VAL A 7 -4.01 4.16 -1.98
C VAL A 7 -3.14 3.76 -0.80
N VAL A 8 -3.33 4.43 0.32
CA VAL A 8 -2.66 4.12 1.58
C VAL A 8 -3.70 3.53 2.52
N ALA A 9 -3.49 2.31 2.97
CA ALA A 9 -4.39 1.63 3.88
C ALA A 9 -3.69 1.32 5.20
N ASP A 10 -4.11 1.99 6.26
CA ASP A 10 -3.56 1.81 7.62
C ASP A 10 -4.61 2.29 8.60
N ASP A 11 -4.86 1.55 9.67
CA ASP A 11 -5.86 1.94 10.67
C ASP A 11 -5.34 3.03 11.62
N ASN A 12 -4.06 3.37 11.54
CA ASN A 12 -3.48 4.44 12.34
C ASN A 12 -3.59 5.77 11.58
N ALA A 13 -4.42 6.68 12.08
CA ALA A 13 -4.67 7.96 11.43
C ALA A 13 -3.42 8.82 11.30
N ASP A 14 -2.51 8.76 12.27
CA ASP A 14 -1.28 9.55 12.24
C ASP A 14 -0.36 9.09 11.11
N ILE A 15 -0.29 7.79 10.88
CA ILE A 15 0.51 7.24 9.78
C ILE A 15 -0.10 7.64 8.44
N CYS A 16 -1.42 7.57 8.32
CA CYS A 16 -2.10 8.00 7.10
C CYS A 16 -1.80 9.47 6.79
N GLU A 17 -1.89 10.33 7.81
CA GLU A 17 -1.60 11.75 7.63
C GLU A 17 -0.15 11.99 7.22
N LEU A 18 0.78 11.31 7.90
CA LEU A 18 2.20 11.41 7.57
C LEU A 18 2.47 11.02 6.12
N LEU A 19 1.87 9.92 5.68
CA LEU A 19 2.07 9.44 4.31
C LEU A 19 1.39 10.34 3.29
N GLN A 20 0.22 10.90 3.61
CA GLN A 20 -0.44 11.86 2.74
C GLN A 20 0.45 13.07 2.48
N VAL A 21 1.03 13.63 3.54
CA VAL A 21 1.92 14.79 3.42
C VAL A 21 3.19 14.42 2.68
N GLY A 22 3.83 13.32 3.09
CA GLY A 22 5.11 12.92 2.50
C GLY A 22 5.01 12.53 1.04
N LEU A 23 4.02 11.74 0.69
CA LEU A 23 3.83 11.30 -0.69
C LEU A 23 3.28 12.42 -1.57
N GLY A 24 2.51 13.33 -0.99
CA GLY A 24 2.01 14.49 -1.73
C GLY A 24 3.12 15.34 -2.31
N ARG A 25 4.29 15.33 -1.69
CA ARG A 25 5.46 16.06 -2.18
C ARG A 25 6.03 15.47 -3.47
N LEU A 26 5.66 14.24 -3.80
CA LEU A 26 6.06 13.58 -5.03
C LEU A 26 5.09 13.84 -6.19
N ASP A 27 4.15 14.75 -6.00
CA ASP A 27 3.12 15.07 -6.98
C ASP A 27 2.23 13.87 -7.29
N LEU A 28 1.77 13.20 -6.22
CA LEU A 28 0.88 12.06 -6.28
C LEU A 28 -0.48 12.41 -5.69
N GLU A 29 -1.52 11.78 -6.22
CA GLU A 29 -2.83 11.80 -5.57
C GLU A 29 -2.84 10.67 -4.54
N VAL A 30 -3.03 11.01 -3.27
CA VAL A 30 -2.99 10.02 -2.18
C VAL A 30 -4.39 9.86 -1.61
N LEU A 31 -4.90 8.64 -1.65
CA LEU A 31 -6.19 8.28 -1.10
C LEU A 31 -5.96 7.41 0.13
N VAL A 32 -6.72 7.64 1.19
CA VAL A 32 -6.51 6.98 2.47
C VAL A 32 -7.70 6.10 2.83
N ALA A 33 -7.42 4.89 3.29
CA ALA A 33 -8.39 3.96 3.86
C ALA A 33 -7.93 3.55 5.25
N THR A 34 -8.86 3.36 6.17
CA THR A 34 -8.54 3.02 7.56
C THR A 34 -8.84 1.57 7.92
N ASN A 35 -9.36 0.81 6.97
CA ASN A 35 -9.56 -0.63 7.14
C ASN A 35 -9.46 -1.31 5.78
N GLY A 36 -9.36 -2.63 5.80
CA GLY A 36 -9.13 -3.39 4.58
C GLY A 36 -10.30 -3.36 3.61
N ARG A 37 -11.52 -3.33 4.11
CA ARG A 37 -12.70 -3.26 3.26
C ARG A 37 -12.75 -1.95 2.48
N GLU A 38 -12.55 -0.83 3.17
CA GLU A 38 -12.50 0.48 2.54
C GLU A 38 -11.38 0.55 1.52
N ALA A 39 -10.22 -0.02 1.86
CA ALA A 39 -9.08 -0.07 0.95
C ALA A 39 -9.44 -0.82 -0.33
N TYR A 40 -10.05 -1.98 -0.19
CA TYR A 40 -10.44 -2.79 -1.34
C TYR A 40 -11.43 -2.05 -2.23
N GLU A 41 -12.44 -1.41 -1.63
CA GLU A 41 -13.42 -0.64 -2.38
C GLU A 41 -12.79 0.53 -3.13
N LEU A 42 -11.86 1.24 -2.49
CA LEU A 42 -11.13 2.34 -3.14
C LEU A 42 -10.28 1.84 -4.32
N ILE A 43 -9.61 0.73 -4.13
CA ILE A 43 -8.74 0.16 -5.18
C ILE A 43 -9.58 -0.19 -6.41
N ILE A 44 -10.70 -0.85 -6.19
CA ILE A 44 -11.56 -1.26 -7.31
C ILE A 44 -12.13 -0.06 -8.04
N SER A 45 -12.58 0.96 -7.31
CA SER A 45 -13.25 2.12 -7.90
C SER A 45 -12.29 3.12 -8.52
N ARG A 46 -11.10 3.30 -7.93
CA ARG A 46 -10.17 4.34 -8.34
C ARG A 46 -8.99 3.85 -9.17
N ARG A 47 -8.76 2.55 -9.18
CA ARG A 47 -7.68 1.93 -9.98
C ARG A 47 -6.33 2.61 -9.80
N PRO A 48 -5.77 2.60 -8.59
CA PRO A 48 -4.52 3.30 -8.32
C PRO A 48 -3.32 2.67 -9.03
N ASN A 49 -2.23 3.40 -9.03
CA ASN A 49 -0.97 2.93 -9.59
C ASN A 49 -0.12 2.15 -8.58
N LEU A 50 -0.43 2.34 -7.30
CA LEU A 50 0.29 1.67 -6.20
C LEU A 50 -0.61 1.62 -4.99
N VAL A 51 -0.48 0.56 -4.19
CA VAL A 51 -1.16 0.43 -2.91
C VAL A 51 -0.10 0.24 -1.82
N LEU A 52 -0.19 1.03 -0.76
CA LEU A 52 0.57 0.82 0.47
C LEU A 52 -0.39 0.23 1.48
N LEU A 53 -0.10 -0.96 1.99
CA LEU A 53 -1.08 -1.78 2.67
C LEU A 53 -0.52 -2.32 3.98
N ASP A 54 -1.12 -1.90 5.10
CA ASP A 54 -0.79 -2.45 6.40
C ASP A 54 -1.30 -3.89 6.50
N LEU A 55 -0.54 -4.75 7.13
CA LEU A 55 -0.95 -6.14 7.32
C LEU A 55 -2.04 -6.29 8.38
N VAL A 56 -2.03 -5.42 9.39
CA VAL A 56 -2.98 -5.53 10.51
C VAL A 56 -4.00 -4.41 10.44
N MET A 57 -5.22 -4.74 10.01
CA MET A 57 -6.32 -3.78 9.91
C MET A 57 -7.62 -4.48 10.26
N PRO A 58 -8.62 -3.75 10.78
CA PRO A 58 -9.94 -4.33 11.01
C PRO A 58 -10.67 -4.64 9.70
N GLU A 59 -11.64 -5.50 9.78
CA GLU A 59 -12.52 -6.03 8.73
C GLU A 59 -11.79 -6.94 7.77
N LEU A 60 -10.88 -6.43 6.94
CA LEU A 60 -10.02 -7.25 6.09
C LEU A 60 -8.58 -6.86 6.41
N ASN A 61 -7.73 -7.83 6.73
CA ASN A 61 -6.31 -7.54 6.93
C ASN A 61 -5.60 -7.41 5.57
N GLY A 62 -4.35 -6.96 5.62
CA GLY A 62 -3.60 -6.70 4.38
C GLY A 62 -3.42 -7.90 3.49
N LEU A 63 -3.18 -9.07 4.07
CA LEU A 63 -3.01 -10.29 3.27
C LEU A 63 -4.30 -10.71 2.58
N GLU A 64 -5.43 -10.50 3.25
CA GLU A 64 -6.74 -10.78 2.65
C GLU A 64 -7.03 -9.85 1.48
N VAL A 65 -6.72 -8.56 1.63
CA VAL A 65 -6.87 -7.59 0.54
C VAL A 65 -5.99 -7.97 -0.64
N LEU A 66 -4.73 -8.29 -0.36
CA LEU A 66 -3.78 -8.69 -1.41
C LEU A 66 -4.27 -9.93 -2.14
N THR A 67 -4.75 -10.93 -1.41
CA THR A 67 -5.29 -12.16 -2.01
C THR A 67 -6.43 -11.85 -2.97
N LYS A 68 -7.38 -11.01 -2.55
CA LYS A 68 -8.49 -10.62 -3.40
C LYS A 68 -8.03 -9.92 -4.67
N LEU A 69 -7.05 -9.04 -4.54
CA LEU A 69 -6.52 -8.32 -5.70
C LEU A 69 -5.84 -9.27 -6.68
N ARG A 70 -5.08 -10.22 -6.18
CA ARG A 70 -4.35 -11.14 -7.06
C ARG A 70 -5.26 -12.15 -7.77
N GLU A 71 -6.45 -12.39 -7.23
CA GLU A 71 -7.44 -13.24 -7.87
C GLU A 71 -8.20 -12.53 -8.99
N ASP A 72 -8.10 -11.21 -9.06
CA ASP A 72 -8.77 -10.42 -10.08
C ASP A 72 -7.77 -10.09 -11.19
N ALA A 73 -8.08 -10.49 -12.42
CA ALA A 73 -7.19 -10.28 -13.56
C ALA A 73 -6.83 -8.80 -13.75
N GLU A 74 -7.74 -7.90 -13.43
CA GLU A 74 -7.51 -6.46 -13.56
C GLU A 74 -6.43 -5.95 -12.61
N PHE A 75 -6.32 -6.55 -11.42
CA PHE A 75 -5.39 -6.11 -10.37
C PHE A 75 -4.26 -7.10 -10.10
N ALA A 76 -4.12 -8.12 -10.95
CA ALA A 76 -3.11 -9.16 -10.73
C ALA A 76 -1.69 -8.63 -10.74
N LYS A 77 -1.44 -7.51 -11.40
CA LYS A 77 -0.11 -6.91 -11.52
C LYS A 77 0.01 -5.55 -10.84
N LEU A 78 -1.02 -5.14 -10.12
CA LEU A 78 -0.99 -3.86 -9.40
C LEU A 78 0.13 -3.90 -8.35
N PRO A 79 1.04 -2.91 -8.36
CA PRO A 79 2.08 -2.86 -7.33
C PRO A 79 1.47 -2.68 -5.94
N VAL A 80 1.86 -3.55 -5.01
CA VAL A 80 1.42 -3.48 -3.62
C VAL A 80 2.64 -3.54 -2.73
N MET A 81 2.85 -2.52 -1.92
CA MET A 81 3.91 -2.51 -0.91
C MET A 81 3.27 -2.69 0.46
N LEU A 82 3.75 -3.68 1.20
CA LEU A 82 3.24 -3.95 2.53
C LEU A 82 3.93 -3.07 3.56
N ILE A 83 3.14 -2.53 4.49
CA ILE A 83 3.67 -1.77 5.62
C ILE A 83 3.34 -2.59 6.87
N THR A 84 4.33 -2.93 7.68
CA THR A 84 4.07 -3.80 8.80
C THR A 84 5.03 -3.52 9.97
N ALA A 85 4.50 -3.62 11.19
CA ALA A 85 5.31 -3.60 12.40
C ALA A 85 5.81 -5.01 12.72
N ARG A 86 5.36 -6.00 11.96
CA ARG A 86 5.72 -7.38 12.21
C ARG A 86 7.10 -7.71 11.70
N THR A 87 7.86 -8.34 12.55
CA THR A 87 9.21 -8.80 12.21
C THR A 87 9.22 -10.29 11.90
N GLN A 88 8.04 -10.91 11.88
CA GLN A 88 7.95 -12.35 11.61
C GLN A 88 8.15 -12.60 10.12
N ASP A 89 9.19 -13.31 9.80
CA ASP A 89 9.54 -13.65 8.41
C ASP A 89 8.40 -14.35 7.69
N GLU A 90 7.59 -15.10 8.44
CA GLU A 90 6.45 -15.84 7.91
C GLU A 90 5.42 -14.96 7.20
N ASP A 91 5.07 -13.83 7.83
CA ASP A 91 4.09 -12.91 7.25
C ASP A 91 4.63 -12.22 5.99
N ILE A 92 5.92 -11.90 6.02
CA ILE A 92 6.59 -11.27 4.88
C ILE A 92 6.67 -12.26 3.72
N GLU A 93 7.07 -13.51 4.01
CA GLU A 93 7.12 -14.56 3.00
C GLU A 93 5.75 -14.81 2.38
N ARG A 94 4.71 -14.85 3.21
CA ARG A 94 3.35 -15.06 2.73
C ARG A 94 2.93 -13.92 1.80
N GLY A 95 3.26 -12.69 2.16
CA GLY A 95 3.00 -11.53 1.32
C GLY A 95 3.64 -11.65 -0.04
N PHE A 96 4.91 -12.05 -0.09
CA PHE A 96 5.61 -12.22 -1.37
C PHE A 96 5.06 -13.38 -2.17
N LYS A 97 4.67 -14.46 -1.52
CA LYS A 97 4.02 -15.59 -2.21
C LYS A 97 2.68 -15.18 -2.82
N LEU A 98 1.99 -14.24 -2.19
CA LEU A 98 0.74 -13.69 -2.72
C LEU A 98 0.98 -12.60 -3.76
N GLY A 99 2.23 -12.26 -4.04
CA GLY A 99 2.56 -11.32 -5.09
C GLY A 99 2.77 -9.88 -4.66
N ALA A 100 3.15 -9.65 -3.39
CA ALA A 100 3.52 -8.30 -2.95
C ALA A 100 4.77 -7.84 -3.70
N THR A 101 4.83 -6.55 -4.03
CA THR A 101 5.95 -5.98 -4.76
C THR A 101 7.13 -5.71 -3.85
N ASP A 102 6.87 -5.24 -2.63
CA ASP A 102 7.90 -4.88 -1.66
C ASP A 102 7.26 -4.77 -0.28
N TYR A 103 8.06 -4.47 0.72
CA TYR A 103 7.55 -4.21 2.06
C TYR A 103 8.43 -3.16 2.75
N ILE A 104 7.91 -2.56 3.82
CA ILE A 104 8.68 -1.70 4.69
C ILE A 104 8.22 -1.92 6.13
N LEU A 105 9.17 -1.95 7.07
CA LEU A 105 8.89 -2.20 8.48
C LEU A 105 8.64 -0.91 9.24
N LYS A 106 7.67 -0.94 10.15
CA LYS A 106 7.43 0.16 11.10
C LYS A 106 8.34 -0.01 12.32
N PRO A 107 8.86 1.06 12.90
CA PRO A 107 8.80 2.41 12.38
C PRO A 107 9.69 2.59 11.16
N PHE A 108 9.20 3.29 10.17
CA PHE A 108 9.95 3.51 8.94
C PHE A 108 10.47 4.94 8.86
N ASN A 109 11.48 5.12 8.05
CA ASN A 109 11.99 6.44 7.69
C ASN A 109 11.22 6.91 6.47
N LEU A 110 10.63 8.10 6.55
CA LEU A 110 9.81 8.63 5.45
C LEU A 110 10.61 8.75 4.15
N LYS A 111 11.88 9.11 4.25
CA LYS A 111 12.76 9.21 3.08
C LYS A 111 12.93 7.85 2.40
N ASP A 112 13.11 6.79 3.16
CA ASP A 112 13.24 5.45 2.62
C ASP A 112 11.93 5.02 1.93
N LEU A 113 10.80 5.31 2.55
CA LEU A 113 9.51 4.98 1.99
C LEU A 113 9.27 5.73 0.68
N THR A 114 9.51 7.04 0.66
CA THR A 114 9.31 7.83 -0.54
C THR A 114 10.26 7.41 -1.67
N THR A 115 11.49 7.00 -1.32
CA THR A 115 12.44 6.47 -2.30
C THR A 115 11.91 5.18 -2.93
N LYS A 116 11.38 4.28 -2.12
CA LYS A 116 10.79 3.03 -2.63
C LYS A 116 9.59 3.32 -3.52
N VAL A 117 8.71 4.22 -3.09
CA VAL A 117 7.53 4.59 -3.88
C VAL A 117 7.94 5.19 -5.23
N ALA A 118 8.90 6.11 -5.21
CA ALA A 118 9.38 6.73 -6.45
C ALA A 118 9.95 5.68 -7.40
N SER A 119 10.68 4.71 -6.86
CA SER A 119 11.26 3.63 -7.65
C SER A 119 10.16 2.75 -8.28
N ILE A 120 9.17 2.35 -7.50
CA ILE A 120 8.09 1.49 -7.98
C ILE A 120 7.28 2.20 -9.08
N LEU A 121 7.00 3.48 -8.89
CA LEU A 121 6.24 4.29 -9.85
C LEU A 121 7.09 4.83 -10.99
N ASN A 122 8.38 4.57 -10.96
CA ASN A 122 9.34 5.05 -11.96
C ASN A 122 9.33 6.57 -12.08
N LEU A 123 9.31 7.25 -10.95
CA LEU A 123 9.36 8.71 -10.89
C LEU A 123 10.82 9.18 -10.97
N ARG A 124 10.98 10.39 -11.46
CA ARG A 124 12.31 11.01 -11.60
C ARG A 124 12.54 12.11 -10.58
#